data_f1ce441d65d3a69d7183abde2a1825dd
#
_entry.id   f1ce441d65d3a69d7183abde2a1825dd
#
_cell.length_a   1.000
_cell.length_b   1.000
_cell.length_c   1.000
_cell.angle_alpha   90.00
_cell.angle_beta   90.00
_cell.angle_gamma   90.00
#
_symmetry.space_group_name_H-M   'P 1'
#
loop_
_entity.id
_entity.type
_entity.pdbx_description
1 polymer ?
#
loop_
_entity_poly.entity_id
_entity_poly.type
_entity_poly.pdbx_seq_one_letter_code
_entity_poly.pdbx_strand_id
1 'polypeptide(L)'
;MEIEFSGEILHWHGPSPFHFIVVPAAECATLKEEWSFASYGWGMIPVTAHIGDTAYTTSLFPKDGGYRVPVKDVVRDAEELDDGDVVPVLLRLRLPK
;
A
#
# COMPACT_ATOMS: atom_id res chain seq x y z
N MET A 1 -12.99 8.47 -0.52
CA MET A 1 -11.74 8.71 0.23
C MET A 1 -10.56 8.19 -0.55
N GLU A 2 -9.70 9.08 -0.96
CA GLU A 2 -8.52 8.77 -1.78
C GLU A 2 -7.28 9.42 -1.20
N ILE A 3 -6.16 8.73 -1.31
CA ILE A 3 -4.85 9.25 -0.90
C ILE A 3 -3.88 8.95 -2.03
N GLU A 4 -3.12 9.98 -2.44
CA GLU A 4 -2.10 9.85 -3.48
C GLU A 4 -0.72 10.17 -2.92
N PHE A 5 0.26 9.39 -3.35
CA PHE A 5 1.66 9.64 -3.02
C PHE A 5 2.55 8.91 -4.01
N SER A 6 3.85 9.21 -3.97
CA SER A 6 4.85 8.44 -4.71
C SER A 6 5.73 7.70 -3.71
N GLY A 7 6.10 6.48 -4.04
CA GLY A 7 6.94 5.68 -3.17
C GLY A 7 7.83 4.72 -3.94
N GLU A 8 8.86 4.27 -3.27
CA GLU A 8 9.85 3.35 -3.84
C GLU A 8 9.43 1.91 -3.61
N ILE A 9 9.58 1.08 -4.64
CA ILE A 9 9.36 -0.38 -4.54
C ILE A 9 10.51 -0.98 -3.73
N LEU A 10 10.19 -1.57 -2.59
CA LEU A 10 11.15 -2.23 -1.71
C LEU A 10 10.87 -3.73 -1.66
N HIS A 11 11.90 -4.51 -1.36
CA HIS A 11 11.80 -5.95 -1.31
C HIS A 11 12.16 -6.46 0.09
N TRP A 12 11.26 -7.21 0.70
CA TRP A 12 11.53 -7.94 1.93
C TRP A 12 12.10 -9.30 1.58
N HIS A 13 13.32 -9.59 2.03
CA HIS A 13 14.06 -10.82 1.71
C HIS A 13 13.93 -11.94 2.75
N GLY A 14 12.95 -11.84 3.63
CA GLY A 14 12.75 -12.85 4.69
C GLY A 14 12.16 -14.16 4.17
N PRO A 15 11.71 -15.05 5.09
CA PRO A 15 11.22 -16.39 4.71
C PRO A 15 10.05 -16.38 3.73
N SER A 16 9.25 -15.31 3.75
CA SER A 16 8.16 -15.12 2.78
C SER A 16 8.42 -13.81 2.05
N PRO A 17 9.31 -13.81 1.05
CA PRO A 17 9.69 -12.56 0.38
C PRO A 17 8.51 -11.92 -0.34
N PHE A 18 8.42 -10.59 -0.26
CA PHE A 18 7.37 -9.83 -0.92
C PHE A 18 7.86 -8.41 -1.19
N HIS A 19 7.14 -7.70 -2.05
CA HIS A 19 7.42 -6.31 -2.38
C HIS A 19 6.40 -5.39 -1.72
N PHE A 20 6.84 -4.20 -1.37
CA PHE A 20 5.96 -3.22 -0.71
C PHE A 20 6.44 -1.80 -0.98
N ILE A 21 5.55 -0.85 -0.68
CA ILE A 21 5.87 0.58 -0.73
C ILE A 21 5.56 1.15 0.65
N VAL A 22 6.48 1.96 1.19
CA VAL A 22 6.27 2.64 2.47
C VAL A 22 5.41 3.87 2.24
N VAL A 23 4.29 3.99 2.96
CA VAL A 23 3.45 5.18 2.90
C VAL A 23 4.18 6.33 3.60
N PRO A 24 4.31 7.50 2.96
CA PRO A 24 4.99 8.64 3.58
C PRO A 24 4.31 9.10 4.87
N ALA A 25 5.08 9.73 5.76
CA ALA A 25 4.62 10.12 7.09
C ALA A 25 3.36 11.01 7.07
N ALA A 26 3.29 11.94 6.12
CA ALA A 26 2.14 12.84 6.00
C ALA A 26 0.85 12.07 5.72
N GLU A 27 0.91 11.11 4.80
CA GLU A 27 -0.24 10.27 4.42
C GLU A 27 -0.55 9.26 5.52
N CYS A 28 0.44 8.80 6.27
CA CYS A 28 0.22 7.94 7.43
C CYS A 28 -0.64 8.63 8.49
N ALA A 29 -0.42 9.92 8.71
CA ALA A 29 -1.23 10.70 9.66
C ALA A 29 -2.70 10.70 9.23
N THR A 30 -2.96 10.91 7.95
CA THR A 30 -4.32 10.86 7.40
C THR A 30 -4.94 9.48 7.58
N LEU A 31 -4.16 8.42 7.32
CA LEU A 31 -4.65 7.05 7.49
C LEU A 31 -5.06 6.79 8.94
N LYS A 32 -4.25 7.21 9.90
CA LYS A 32 -4.55 7.02 11.31
C LYS A 32 -5.79 7.80 11.76
N GLU A 33 -5.93 9.03 11.28
CA GLU A 33 -7.02 9.90 11.70
C GLU A 33 -8.34 9.59 11.00
N GLU A 34 -8.30 9.30 9.69
CA GLU A 34 -9.51 9.23 8.88
C GLU A 34 -9.89 7.83 8.42
N TRP A 35 -8.93 6.88 8.34
CA TRP A 35 -9.20 5.55 7.80
C TRP A 35 -9.13 4.43 8.84
N SER A 36 -8.66 4.70 10.05
CA SER A 36 -8.51 3.67 11.09
C SER A 36 -9.82 3.01 11.50
N PHE A 37 -10.96 3.69 11.30
CA PHE A 37 -12.27 3.10 11.60
C PHE A 37 -12.56 1.85 10.77
N ALA A 38 -11.92 1.72 9.61
CA ALA A 38 -12.10 0.56 8.72
C ALA A 38 -11.07 -0.53 8.96
N SER A 39 -10.17 -0.35 9.94
CA SER A 39 -9.12 -1.33 10.20
C SER A 39 -9.70 -2.63 10.76
N TYR A 40 -9.00 -3.73 10.49
CA TYR A 40 -9.38 -5.05 10.97
C TYR A 40 -8.13 -5.84 11.36
N GLY A 41 -8.33 -6.96 12.04
CA GLY A 41 -7.25 -7.83 12.47
C GLY A 41 -6.21 -7.06 13.30
N TRP A 42 -4.98 -7.01 12.83
CA TRP A 42 -3.85 -6.36 13.52
C TRP A 42 -3.69 -4.90 13.10
N GLY A 43 -4.78 -4.23 12.76
CA GLY A 43 -4.74 -2.82 12.35
C GLY A 43 -4.59 -2.63 10.85
N MET A 44 -4.89 -3.67 10.07
CA MET A 44 -4.84 -3.60 8.60
C MET A 44 -6.00 -2.80 8.05
N ILE A 45 -5.74 -2.04 6.99
CA ILE A 45 -6.75 -1.19 6.35
C ILE A 45 -7.00 -1.68 4.93
N PRO A 46 -8.23 -2.11 4.59
CA PRO A 46 -8.53 -2.61 3.26
C PRO A 46 -8.59 -1.48 2.24
N VAL A 47 -7.91 -1.66 1.12
CA VAL A 47 -7.84 -0.63 0.07
C VAL A 47 -7.90 -1.25 -1.32
N THR A 48 -8.26 -0.41 -2.31
CA THR A 48 -7.96 -0.65 -3.70
C THR A 48 -6.79 0.25 -4.04
N ALA A 49 -5.71 -0.32 -4.53
CA ALA A 49 -4.51 0.42 -4.91
C ALA A 49 -4.43 0.52 -6.43
N HIS A 50 -4.01 1.69 -6.90
CA HIS A 50 -3.79 1.93 -8.33
C HIS A 50 -2.33 2.30 -8.53
N ILE A 51 -1.63 1.51 -9.35
CA ILE A 51 -0.25 1.79 -9.74
C ILE A 51 -0.23 1.73 -11.26
N GLY A 52 0.09 2.86 -11.92
CA GLY A 52 -0.01 2.94 -13.36
C GLY A 52 -1.43 2.67 -13.82
N ASP A 53 -1.60 1.75 -14.76
CA ASP A 53 -2.92 1.36 -15.28
C ASP A 53 -3.51 0.15 -14.55
N THR A 54 -2.85 -0.33 -13.51
CA THR A 54 -3.26 -1.55 -12.80
C THR A 54 -3.89 -1.20 -11.46
N ALA A 55 -5.12 -1.70 -11.26
CA ALA A 55 -5.82 -1.59 -9.98
C ALA A 55 -5.87 -2.98 -9.34
N TYR A 56 -5.68 -3.02 -8.02
CA TYR A 56 -5.77 -4.29 -7.29
C TYR A 56 -6.25 -4.05 -5.86
N THR A 57 -6.83 -5.08 -5.26
CA THR A 57 -7.26 -5.00 -3.87
C THR A 57 -6.19 -5.57 -2.97
N THR A 58 -5.95 -4.90 -1.85
CA THR A 58 -4.98 -5.34 -0.85
C THR A 58 -5.36 -4.73 0.50
N SER A 59 -4.50 -4.90 1.49
CA SER A 59 -4.65 -4.24 2.77
C SER A 59 -3.33 -3.61 3.17
N LEU A 60 -3.41 -2.36 3.64
CA LEU A 60 -2.26 -1.70 4.24
C LEU A 60 -1.96 -2.39 5.56
N PHE A 61 -0.70 -2.62 5.87
CA PHE A 61 -0.35 -3.19 7.15
C PHE A 61 0.53 -2.22 7.95
N PRO A 62 0.30 -2.15 9.28
CA PRO A 62 1.11 -1.27 10.13
C PRO A 62 2.50 -1.85 10.34
N LYS A 63 3.51 -0.99 10.29
CA LYS A 63 4.89 -1.37 10.55
C LYS A 63 5.67 -0.13 10.97
N ASP A 64 6.44 -0.24 12.05
CA ASP A 64 7.34 0.82 12.53
C ASP A 64 6.65 2.18 12.69
N GLY A 65 5.41 2.16 13.19
CA GLY A 65 4.63 3.38 13.41
C GLY A 65 3.95 3.97 12.19
N GLY A 66 4.11 3.34 11.03
CA GLY A 66 3.48 3.77 9.79
C GLY A 66 2.73 2.64 9.11
N TYR A 67 2.53 2.77 7.80
CA TYR A 67 1.83 1.78 6.99
C TYR A 67 2.63 1.43 5.74
N ARG A 68 2.42 0.21 5.25
CA ARG A 68 3.04 -0.28 4.02
C ARG A 68 1.97 -0.84 3.09
N VAL A 69 2.18 -0.64 1.78
CA VAL A 69 1.30 -1.14 0.73
C VAL A 69 1.95 -2.37 0.10
N PRO A 70 1.35 -3.56 0.22
CA PRO A 70 1.89 -4.73 -0.49
C PRO A 70 1.76 -4.53 -2.00
N VAL A 71 2.78 -4.92 -2.75
CA VAL A 71 2.77 -4.89 -4.21
C VAL A 71 2.85 -6.32 -4.72
N LYS A 72 1.77 -6.79 -5.33
CA LYS A 72 1.67 -8.18 -5.81
C LYS A 72 2.54 -8.39 -7.04
N ASP A 73 3.05 -9.61 -7.20
CA ASP A 73 3.90 -9.94 -8.34
C ASP A 73 3.19 -9.69 -9.68
N VAL A 74 1.89 -9.99 -9.76
CA VAL A 74 1.11 -9.75 -10.97
C VAL A 74 1.08 -8.26 -11.34
N VAL A 75 1.08 -7.37 -10.34
CA VAL A 75 1.11 -5.93 -10.56
C VAL A 75 2.48 -5.49 -11.03
N ARG A 76 3.55 -6.01 -10.41
CA ARG A 76 4.92 -5.72 -10.80
C ARG A 76 5.17 -6.14 -12.25
N ASP A 77 4.69 -7.32 -12.63
CA ASP A 77 4.83 -7.82 -13.99
C ASP A 77 4.05 -6.95 -14.98
N ALA A 78 2.80 -6.59 -14.65
CA ALA A 78 1.94 -5.80 -15.53
C ALA A 78 2.49 -4.40 -15.77
N GLU A 79 3.10 -3.79 -14.76
CA GLU A 79 3.63 -2.43 -14.85
C GLU A 79 5.16 -2.39 -15.04
N GLU A 80 5.79 -3.55 -15.21
CA GLU A 80 7.24 -3.68 -15.41
C GLU A 80 8.05 -2.95 -14.33
N LEU A 81 7.70 -3.21 -13.06
CA LEU A 81 8.31 -2.53 -11.91
C LEU A 81 9.46 -3.33 -11.33
N ASP A 82 10.58 -2.66 -11.10
CA ASP A 82 11.76 -3.24 -10.48
C ASP A 82 11.98 -2.66 -9.08
N ASP A 83 12.75 -3.36 -8.27
CA ASP A 83 13.15 -2.88 -6.95
C ASP A 83 13.83 -1.53 -7.10
N GLY A 84 13.44 -0.58 -6.26
CA GLY A 84 14.00 0.77 -6.29
C GLY A 84 13.27 1.76 -7.19
N ASP A 85 12.34 1.29 -8.02
CA ASP A 85 11.54 2.20 -8.84
C ASP A 85 10.63 3.04 -7.95
N VAL A 86 10.53 4.33 -8.25
CA VAL A 86 9.61 5.24 -7.57
C VAL A 86 8.38 5.38 -8.43
N VAL A 87 7.21 5.05 -7.87
CA VAL A 87 5.96 5.02 -8.61
C VAL A 87 4.88 5.84 -7.91
N PRO A 88 3.98 6.48 -8.67
CA PRO A 88 2.81 7.11 -8.09
C PRO A 88 1.79 6.03 -7.68
N VAL A 89 1.18 6.23 -6.53
CA VAL A 89 0.21 5.30 -5.95
C VAL A 89 -1.05 6.07 -5.58
N LEU A 90 -2.20 5.55 -5.98
CA LEU A 90 -3.50 6.04 -5.53
C LEU A 90 -4.15 4.96 -4.68
N LEU A 91 -4.53 5.30 -3.47
CA LEU A 91 -5.23 4.39 -2.55
C LEU A 91 -6.67 4.85 -2.39
N ARG A 92 -7.61 3.90 -2.49
CA ARG A 92 -9.01 4.12 -2.18
C ARG A 92 -9.41 3.19 -1.05
N LEU A 93 -10.03 3.75 -0.02
CA LEU A 93 -10.51 2.96 1.11
C LEU A 93 -11.66 2.05 0.65
N ARG A 94 -11.59 0.75 1.01
CA ARG A 94 -12.71 -0.17 0.81
C ARG A 94 -13.51 -0.22 2.10
N LEU A 95 -14.77 0.20 2.02
CA LEU A 95 -15.65 0.17 3.17
C LEU A 95 -16.29 -1.21 3.31
N PRO A 96 -16.48 -1.71 4.54
CA PRO A 96 -17.21 -2.94 4.76
C PRO A 96 -18.67 -2.77 4.30
N LYS A 97 -19.21 -3.81 3.75
CA LYS A 97 -20.61 -3.82 3.33
C LYS A 97 -21.53 -4.04 4.51
#